data_46c8a70d5fd87c7e26ae048cb329461f
#
_entry.id   46c8a70d5fd87c7e26ae048cb329461f
#
_cell.length_a   1.000
_cell.length_b   1.000
_cell.length_c   1.000
_cell.angle_alpha   90.00
_cell.angle_beta   90.00
_cell.angle_gamma   90.00
#
_symmetry.space_group_name_H-M   'P 1'
#
loop_
_entity.id
_entity.type
_entity.pdbx_description
1 polymer ?
#
loop_
_entity_poly.entity_id
_entity_poly.type
_entity_poly.pdbx_seq_one_letter_code
_entity_poly.pdbx_strand_id
1 'polypeptide(L)'
;MGMLDKLEMPRKMCPVIFLLDTSGSMTGAPIGAVNAAIENVLPELISMNDSNPDNEIRVGILTFNFGADWFVGGDELLKPEDVQNSWNDLNANGLTAMGAAFHSLNEKLSVSHGFMKRASGSVAPVLFLLSDGEPTDDYQDGLQKLKSNNWYKIAVRVAVGYGDSNDDVLREFTGNSETVMHTDDPKELKNMIRFITITSSKVASQGSGVDTSSTNPDDNTQKTADALQNQGGALNASTDEPW
;
A
#
# COMPACT_ATOMS: atom_id res chain seq x y z
N MET A 1 -39.79 -28.19 3.09
CA MET A 1 -38.58 -27.98 3.89
C MET A 1 -37.70 -27.04 3.09
N GLY A 2 -37.84 -25.75 3.35
CA GLY A 2 -37.26 -24.70 2.50
C GLY A 2 -35.75 -24.66 2.65
N MET A 3 -35.05 -24.69 1.53
CA MET A 3 -33.68 -24.24 1.40
C MET A 3 -33.65 -22.74 1.80
N LEU A 4 -33.18 -22.45 2.98
CA LEU A 4 -32.64 -21.13 3.28
C LEU A 4 -31.31 -21.04 2.51
N ASP A 5 -31.35 -20.47 1.30
CA ASP A 5 -30.16 -19.99 0.66
C ASP A 5 -29.44 -19.12 1.69
N LYS A 6 -28.24 -19.56 2.10
CA LYS A 6 -27.31 -18.69 2.82
C LYS A 6 -27.06 -17.51 1.90
N LEU A 7 -27.71 -16.37 2.22
CA LEU A 7 -27.33 -15.09 1.66
C LEU A 7 -25.89 -14.84 2.10
N GLU A 8 -24.94 -15.21 1.26
CA GLU A 8 -23.55 -14.85 1.45
C GLU A 8 -23.50 -13.33 1.38
N MET A 9 -23.23 -12.70 2.51
CA MET A 9 -22.99 -11.27 2.54
C MET A 9 -21.78 -10.96 1.67
N PRO A 10 -21.87 -9.99 0.73
CA PRO A 10 -20.72 -9.67 -0.11
C PRO A 10 -19.56 -9.23 0.77
N ARG A 11 -18.36 -9.78 0.53
CA ARG A 11 -17.14 -9.42 1.23
C ARG A 11 -16.87 -7.92 1.07
N LYS A 12 -16.38 -7.27 2.12
CA LYS A 12 -15.95 -5.88 2.04
C LYS A 12 -14.64 -5.78 1.30
N MET A 13 -14.50 -4.76 0.48
CA MET A 13 -13.25 -4.50 -0.21
C MET A 13 -12.19 -3.97 0.77
N CYS A 14 -11.01 -4.60 0.76
CA CYS A 14 -9.81 -4.14 1.43
C CYS A 14 -8.81 -3.63 0.36
N PRO A 15 -8.77 -2.32 0.08
CA PRO A 15 -7.84 -1.77 -0.89
C PRO A 15 -6.41 -1.84 -0.39
N VAL A 16 -5.49 -2.35 -1.21
CA VAL A 16 -4.03 -2.28 -1.01
C VAL A 16 -3.46 -1.54 -2.21
N ILE A 17 -3.02 -0.32 -1.98
CA ILE A 17 -2.57 0.59 -3.04
C ILE A 17 -1.09 0.89 -2.84
N PHE A 18 -0.29 0.54 -3.83
CA PHE A 18 1.12 0.85 -3.90
C PHE A 18 1.33 2.14 -4.69
N LEU A 19 2.08 3.08 -4.11
CA LEU A 19 2.62 4.26 -4.78
C LEU A 19 4.12 4.01 -4.94
N LEU A 20 4.55 3.71 -6.15
CA LEU A 20 5.92 3.25 -6.43
C LEU A 20 6.67 4.28 -7.26
N ASP A 21 7.78 4.75 -6.71
CA ASP A 21 8.74 5.55 -7.43
C ASP A 21 9.37 4.72 -8.56
N THR A 22 9.23 5.21 -9.77
CA THR A 22 9.86 4.65 -10.97
C THR A 22 10.75 5.69 -11.66
N SER A 23 11.30 6.62 -10.88
CA SER A 23 12.26 7.63 -11.35
C SER A 23 13.58 7.01 -11.82
N GLY A 24 14.42 7.82 -12.45
CA GLY A 24 15.68 7.36 -13.03
C GLY A 24 16.67 6.79 -12.01
N SER A 25 16.66 7.27 -10.76
CA SER A 25 17.48 6.76 -9.65
C SER A 25 17.15 5.31 -9.26
N MET A 26 15.89 4.90 -9.43
CA MET A 26 15.45 3.53 -9.21
C MET A 26 15.99 2.52 -10.23
N THR A 27 16.73 2.96 -11.28
CA THR A 27 17.21 2.06 -12.34
C THR A 27 18.18 0.98 -11.80
N GLY A 28 18.01 -0.24 -12.29
CA GLY A 28 18.89 -1.37 -11.98
C GLY A 28 18.42 -2.19 -10.78
N ALA A 29 19.27 -2.33 -9.75
CA ALA A 29 18.98 -3.19 -8.61
C ALA A 29 17.73 -2.74 -7.80
N PRO A 30 17.47 -1.43 -7.54
CA PRO A 30 16.29 -1.01 -6.80
C PRO A 30 14.98 -1.42 -7.46
N ILE A 31 14.77 -1.07 -8.74
CA ILE A 31 13.52 -1.43 -9.43
C ILE A 31 13.38 -2.96 -9.58
N GLY A 32 14.48 -3.67 -9.78
CA GLY A 32 14.47 -5.13 -9.77
C GLY A 32 14.05 -5.73 -8.43
N ALA A 33 14.44 -5.10 -7.31
CA ALA A 33 14.01 -5.50 -5.98
C ALA A 33 12.50 -5.24 -5.76
N VAL A 34 12.00 -4.11 -6.26
CA VAL A 34 10.57 -3.78 -6.22
C VAL A 34 9.75 -4.80 -7.02
N ASN A 35 10.15 -5.10 -8.26
CA ASN A 35 9.48 -6.10 -9.10
C ASN A 35 9.41 -7.46 -8.40
N ALA A 36 10.56 -7.94 -7.91
CA ALA A 36 10.64 -9.20 -7.19
C ALA A 36 9.81 -9.19 -5.88
N ALA A 37 9.69 -8.04 -5.20
CA ALA A 37 8.86 -7.92 -4.00
C ALA A 37 7.38 -8.04 -4.34
N ILE A 38 6.91 -7.36 -5.38
CA ILE A 38 5.51 -7.44 -5.83
C ILE A 38 5.17 -8.88 -6.24
N GLU A 39 6.01 -9.53 -7.06
CA GLU A 39 5.80 -10.94 -7.44
C GLU A 39 5.71 -11.88 -6.22
N ASN A 40 6.49 -11.63 -5.18
CA ASN A 40 6.48 -12.47 -3.97
C ASN A 40 5.31 -12.19 -3.03
N VAL A 41 4.80 -10.96 -2.99
CA VAL A 41 3.69 -10.61 -2.10
C VAL A 41 2.34 -11.05 -2.64
N LEU A 42 2.16 -11.08 -3.96
CA LEU A 42 0.88 -11.44 -4.59
C LEU A 42 0.35 -12.82 -4.16
N PRO A 43 1.14 -13.93 -4.17
CA PRO A 43 0.66 -15.22 -3.67
C PRO A 43 0.22 -15.20 -2.21
N GLU A 44 0.85 -14.36 -1.37
CA GLU A 44 0.47 -14.22 0.02
C GLU A 44 -0.85 -13.46 0.18
N LEU A 45 -1.08 -12.40 -0.61
CA LEU A 45 -2.35 -11.69 -0.64
C LEU A 45 -3.50 -12.59 -1.16
N ILE A 46 -3.22 -13.47 -2.12
CA ILE A 46 -4.16 -14.51 -2.58
C ILE A 46 -4.53 -15.42 -1.40
N SER A 47 -3.53 -15.98 -0.71
CA SER A 47 -3.77 -16.85 0.44
C SER A 47 -4.54 -16.17 1.56
N MET A 48 -4.30 -14.87 1.78
CA MET A 48 -5.08 -14.06 2.72
C MET A 48 -6.54 -13.91 2.28
N ASN A 49 -6.80 -13.72 1.00
CA ASN A 49 -8.16 -13.66 0.44
C ASN A 49 -8.92 -14.98 0.60
N ASP A 50 -8.25 -16.12 0.39
CA ASP A 50 -8.85 -17.44 0.52
C ASP A 50 -9.22 -17.76 1.97
N SER A 51 -8.46 -17.23 2.91
CA SER A 51 -8.68 -17.47 4.35
C SER A 51 -9.60 -16.44 5.03
N ASN A 52 -9.99 -15.35 4.34
CA ASN A 52 -10.81 -14.29 4.91
C ASN A 52 -12.23 -14.28 4.30
N PRO A 53 -13.25 -14.71 5.05
CA PRO A 53 -14.63 -14.75 4.54
C PRO A 53 -15.29 -13.37 4.51
N ASP A 54 -14.80 -12.39 5.29
CA ASP A 54 -15.44 -11.10 5.50
C ASP A 54 -14.92 -10.00 4.57
N ASN A 55 -13.64 -10.07 4.21
CA ASN A 55 -12.97 -9.05 3.43
C ASN A 55 -12.27 -9.64 2.20
N GLU A 56 -12.23 -8.87 1.12
CA GLU A 56 -11.55 -9.20 -0.12
C GLU A 56 -10.49 -8.13 -0.42
N ILE A 57 -9.21 -8.54 -0.45
CA ILE A 57 -8.11 -7.66 -0.85
C ILE A 57 -8.24 -7.36 -2.35
N ARG A 58 -8.10 -6.08 -2.69
CA ARG A 58 -8.01 -5.58 -4.05
C ARG A 58 -6.77 -4.71 -4.17
N VAL A 59 -6.02 -4.90 -5.24
CA VAL A 59 -4.72 -4.27 -5.45
C VAL A 59 -4.79 -3.19 -6.52
N GLY A 60 -4.14 -2.07 -6.25
CA GLY A 60 -3.82 -1.01 -7.21
C GLY A 60 -2.34 -0.67 -7.14
N ILE A 61 -1.74 -0.35 -8.27
CA ILE A 61 -0.35 0.11 -8.35
C ILE A 61 -0.32 1.40 -9.15
N LEU A 62 0.04 2.48 -8.47
CA LEU A 62 0.27 3.80 -9.02
C LEU A 62 1.77 4.02 -9.08
N THR A 63 2.31 4.19 -10.27
CA THR A 63 3.71 4.54 -10.49
C THR A 63 3.86 6.03 -10.71
N PHE A 64 5.00 6.60 -10.31
CA PHE A 64 5.29 7.99 -10.57
C PHE A 64 6.75 8.20 -11.01
N ASN A 65 6.90 9.05 -12.04
CA ASN A 65 8.16 9.47 -12.62
C ASN A 65 8.02 10.90 -13.19
N PHE A 66 7.84 11.09 -14.50
CA PHE A 66 7.49 12.39 -15.09
C PHE A 66 6.09 12.88 -14.72
N GLY A 67 5.23 11.99 -14.31
CA GLY A 67 3.85 12.17 -13.86
C GLY A 67 3.45 10.98 -13.02
N ALA A 68 2.15 10.68 -12.94
CA ALA A 68 1.60 9.55 -12.21
C ALA A 68 0.62 8.75 -13.06
N ASP A 69 0.86 7.44 -13.16
CA ASP A 69 0.07 6.53 -13.96
C ASP A 69 -0.34 5.28 -13.17
N TRP A 70 -1.59 4.88 -13.33
CA TRP A 70 -2.06 3.62 -12.76
C TRP A 70 -1.56 2.44 -13.62
N PHE A 71 -0.49 1.83 -13.16
CA PHE A 71 0.07 0.63 -13.80
C PHE A 71 -0.86 -0.58 -13.64
N VAL A 72 -1.51 -0.67 -12.48
CA VAL A 72 -2.54 -1.67 -12.17
C VAL A 72 -3.74 -0.96 -11.56
N GLY A 73 -4.95 -1.26 -12.05
CA GLY A 73 -6.16 -0.84 -11.39
C GLY A 73 -6.61 0.60 -11.69
N GLY A 74 -6.35 1.12 -12.90
CA GLY A 74 -6.72 2.50 -13.28
C GLY A 74 -8.22 2.80 -13.22
N ASP A 75 -9.07 1.86 -13.62
CA ASP A 75 -10.52 2.00 -13.57
C ASP A 75 -11.12 1.36 -12.31
N GLU A 76 -10.63 0.20 -11.91
CA GLU A 76 -11.02 -0.51 -10.70
C GLU A 76 -9.82 -1.27 -10.10
N LEU A 77 -9.84 -1.48 -8.79
CA LEU A 77 -8.82 -2.30 -8.13
C LEU A 77 -8.99 -3.77 -8.51
N LEU A 78 -7.90 -4.45 -8.82
CA LEU A 78 -7.89 -5.84 -9.29
C LEU A 78 -7.74 -6.84 -8.13
N LYS A 79 -8.16 -8.07 -8.34
CA LYS A 79 -7.83 -9.17 -7.43
C LYS A 79 -6.32 -9.47 -7.53
N PRO A 80 -5.67 -9.90 -6.43
CA PRO A 80 -4.26 -10.28 -6.48
C PRO A 80 -3.95 -11.34 -7.55
N GLU A 81 -4.87 -12.28 -7.81
CA GLU A 81 -4.75 -13.31 -8.85
C GLU A 81 -4.69 -12.70 -10.26
N ASP A 82 -5.55 -11.70 -10.53
CA ASP A 82 -5.60 -11.02 -11.82
C ASP A 82 -4.32 -10.21 -12.05
N VAL A 83 -3.81 -9.56 -10.98
CA VAL A 83 -2.53 -8.86 -11.02
C VAL A 83 -1.39 -9.84 -11.29
N GLN A 84 -1.34 -10.97 -10.60
CA GLN A 84 -0.29 -11.98 -10.78
C GLN A 84 -0.28 -12.54 -12.21
N ASN A 85 -1.45 -12.79 -12.78
CA ASN A 85 -1.58 -13.32 -14.15
C ASN A 85 -1.20 -12.32 -15.24
N SER A 86 -1.31 -11.01 -14.96
CA SER A 86 -1.03 -9.92 -15.92
C SER A 86 0.23 -9.12 -15.57
N TRP A 87 0.99 -9.55 -14.56
CA TRP A 87 2.18 -8.81 -14.11
C TRP A 87 3.22 -8.66 -15.21
N ASN A 88 3.72 -7.45 -15.31
CA ASN A 88 4.88 -7.11 -16.12
C ASN A 88 5.82 -6.27 -15.25
N ASP A 89 7.11 -6.43 -15.43
CA ASP A 89 8.11 -5.68 -14.69
C ASP A 89 7.99 -4.17 -14.92
N LEU A 90 8.07 -3.44 -13.83
CA LEU A 90 8.21 -1.98 -13.84
C LEU A 90 9.58 -1.60 -14.41
N ASN A 91 9.60 -0.51 -15.16
CA ASN A 91 10.82 0.11 -15.66
C ASN A 91 11.00 1.48 -15.02
N ALA A 92 12.23 1.81 -14.66
CA ALA A 92 12.58 3.07 -14.03
C ALA A 92 13.16 4.06 -15.05
N ASN A 93 12.62 5.29 -15.06
CA ASN A 93 13.13 6.44 -15.82
C ASN A 93 12.51 7.74 -15.32
N GLY A 94 13.08 8.86 -15.69
CA GLY A 94 12.46 10.18 -15.49
C GLY A 94 12.73 10.82 -14.15
N LEU A 95 11.77 11.58 -13.67
CA LEU A 95 11.80 12.42 -12.47
C LEU A 95 11.02 11.76 -11.31
N THR A 96 10.72 12.52 -10.24
CA THR A 96 10.02 12.05 -9.04
C THR A 96 8.77 12.91 -8.81
N ALA A 97 7.75 12.78 -9.68
CA ALA A 97 6.51 13.55 -9.60
C ALA A 97 5.56 13.00 -8.52
N MET A 98 5.98 13.06 -7.26
CA MET A 98 5.24 12.54 -6.11
C MET A 98 3.93 13.29 -5.86
N GLY A 99 3.90 14.60 -6.08
CA GLY A 99 2.69 15.42 -5.97
C GLY A 99 1.62 14.99 -6.95
N ALA A 100 2.00 14.66 -8.20
CA ALA A 100 1.08 14.09 -9.18
C ALA A 100 0.49 12.75 -8.69
N ALA A 101 1.30 11.89 -8.05
CA ALA A 101 0.82 10.65 -7.45
C ALA A 101 -0.20 10.90 -6.32
N PHE A 102 0.06 11.87 -5.43
CA PHE A 102 -0.86 12.22 -4.36
C PHE A 102 -2.19 12.77 -4.89
N HIS A 103 -2.17 13.58 -5.95
CA HIS A 103 -3.40 14.04 -6.61
C HIS A 103 -4.19 12.89 -7.20
N SER A 104 -3.54 12.01 -7.96
CA SER A 104 -4.18 10.85 -8.58
C SER A 104 -4.77 9.90 -7.53
N LEU A 105 -4.03 9.63 -6.44
CA LEU A 105 -4.53 8.84 -5.33
C LEU A 105 -5.76 9.49 -4.68
N ASN A 106 -5.72 10.81 -4.42
CA ASN A 106 -6.83 11.53 -3.81
C ASN A 106 -8.13 11.43 -4.64
N GLU A 107 -8.03 11.54 -5.95
CA GLU A 107 -9.19 11.38 -6.86
C GLU A 107 -9.79 9.97 -6.75
N LYS A 108 -8.94 8.94 -6.67
CA LYS A 108 -9.36 7.54 -6.61
C LYS A 108 -9.84 7.09 -5.23
N LEU A 109 -9.44 7.77 -4.15
CA LEU A 109 -9.98 7.56 -2.80
C LEU A 109 -11.35 8.25 -2.64
N SER A 110 -12.26 7.95 -3.54
CA SER A 110 -13.61 8.53 -3.61
C SER A 110 -14.65 7.44 -3.88
N VAL A 111 -15.84 7.61 -3.31
CA VAL A 111 -17.00 6.73 -3.57
C VAL A 111 -17.70 7.10 -4.88
N SER A 112 -17.66 8.37 -5.27
CA SER A 112 -18.41 8.87 -6.44
C SER A 112 -17.62 8.79 -7.74
N HIS A 113 -16.29 8.92 -7.66
CA HIS A 113 -15.42 9.03 -8.85
C HIS A 113 -14.23 8.05 -8.80
N GLY A 114 -14.08 7.29 -7.72
CA GLY A 114 -12.93 6.42 -7.50
C GLY A 114 -13.29 4.99 -7.15
N PHE A 115 -12.36 4.32 -6.47
CA PHE A 115 -12.44 2.88 -6.15
C PHE A 115 -13.29 2.57 -4.93
N MET A 116 -13.46 3.54 -4.01
CA MET A 116 -14.01 3.25 -2.71
C MET A 116 -15.50 2.93 -2.79
N LYS A 117 -15.91 1.91 -2.04
CA LYS A 117 -17.33 1.65 -1.81
C LYS A 117 -17.79 2.44 -0.58
N ARG A 118 -19.12 2.54 -0.36
CA ARG A 118 -19.61 3.11 0.90
C ARG A 118 -19.03 2.36 2.09
N ALA A 119 -19.02 2.96 3.27
CA ALA A 119 -18.42 2.37 4.49
C ALA A 119 -18.88 0.93 4.79
N SER A 120 -20.10 0.55 4.37
CA SER A 120 -20.60 -0.83 4.45
C SER A 120 -19.92 -1.81 3.47
N GLY A 121 -19.25 -1.31 2.43
CA GLY A 121 -18.66 -2.12 1.35
C GLY A 121 -17.13 -2.04 1.26
N SER A 122 -16.47 -1.24 2.09
CA SER A 122 -14.99 -1.15 2.15
C SER A 122 -14.52 -1.10 3.60
N VAL A 123 -13.33 -1.63 3.85
CA VAL A 123 -12.55 -1.37 5.07
C VAL A 123 -11.52 -0.27 4.80
N ALA A 124 -10.74 0.10 5.82
CA ALA A 124 -9.67 1.07 5.68
C ALA A 124 -8.66 0.64 4.62
N PRO A 125 -8.26 1.50 3.67
CA PRO A 125 -7.26 1.14 2.67
C PRO A 125 -5.86 1.05 3.30
N VAL A 126 -5.00 0.22 2.72
CA VAL A 126 -3.56 0.24 2.94
C VAL A 126 -2.94 1.08 1.83
N LEU A 127 -2.18 2.09 2.21
CA LEU A 127 -1.44 2.98 1.32
C LEU A 127 0.05 2.79 1.59
N PHE A 128 0.73 2.22 0.62
CA PHE A 128 2.16 1.95 0.67
C PHE A 128 2.90 2.91 -0.27
N LEU A 129 3.82 3.70 0.26
CA LEU A 129 4.67 4.62 -0.52
C LEU A 129 6.10 4.12 -0.53
N LEU A 130 6.71 4.07 -1.72
CA LEU A 130 8.15 3.81 -1.90
C LEU A 130 8.75 4.95 -2.72
N SER A 131 9.86 5.51 -2.25
CA SER A 131 10.68 6.46 -3.01
C SER A 131 12.14 6.40 -2.60
N ASP A 132 13.03 6.73 -3.52
CA ASP A 132 14.48 6.80 -3.33
C ASP A 132 15.03 8.23 -3.46
N GLY A 133 14.18 9.23 -3.59
CA GLY A 133 14.65 10.59 -3.85
C GLY A 133 13.75 11.72 -3.35
N GLU A 134 14.18 12.93 -3.71
CA GLU A 134 13.43 14.14 -3.47
C GLU A 134 12.29 14.29 -4.49
N PRO A 135 11.08 14.70 -4.06
CA PRO A 135 10.04 15.11 -4.99
C PRO A 135 10.50 16.23 -5.91
N THR A 136 10.21 16.11 -7.20
CA THR A 136 10.58 17.12 -8.21
C THR A 136 9.43 18.04 -8.58
N ASP A 137 8.26 17.85 -7.99
CA ASP A 137 7.05 18.66 -8.16
C ASP A 137 6.51 19.16 -6.81
N ASP A 138 5.41 19.92 -6.85
CA ASP A 138 4.74 20.42 -5.63
C ASP A 138 3.96 19.29 -4.93
N TYR A 139 4.68 18.44 -4.20
CA TYR A 139 4.06 17.36 -3.43
C TYR A 139 3.20 17.87 -2.27
N GLN A 140 3.48 19.08 -1.75
CA GLN A 140 2.80 19.63 -0.57
C GLN A 140 1.33 19.93 -0.86
N ASP A 141 1.01 20.51 -2.04
CA ASP A 141 -0.39 20.73 -2.46
C ASP A 141 -1.15 19.39 -2.58
N GLY A 142 -0.55 18.39 -3.23
CA GLY A 142 -1.12 17.05 -3.36
C GLY A 142 -1.36 16.39 -2.00
N LEU A 143 -0.36 16.44 -1.12
CA LEU A 143 -0.43 15.86 0.22
C LEU A 143 -1.47 16.56 1.10
N GLN A 144 -1.60 17.88 1.02
CA GLN A 144 -2.60 18.64 1.78
C GLN A 144 -4.03 18.23 1.39
N LYS A 145 -4.29 18.08 0.09
CA LYS A 145 -5.57 17.59 -0.42
C LYS A 145 -5.85 16.17 0.06
N LEU A 146 -4.83 15.33 -0.02
CA LEU A 146 -4.90 13.94 0.44
C LEU A 146 -5.19 13.86 1.95
N LYS A 147 -4.51 14.64 2.79
CA LYS A 147 -4.77 14.75 4.24
C LYS A 147 -6.19 15.22 4.58
N SER A 148 -6.87 15.89 3.66
CA SER A 148 -8.28 16.29 3.83
C SER A 148 -9.26 15.16 3.50
N ASN A 149 -8.82 14.11 2.81
CA ASN A 149 -9.64 12.98 2.38
C ASN A 149 -9.96 12.04 3.56
N ASN A 150 -11.23 11.71 3.73
CA ASN A 150 -11.66 10.86 4.85
C ASN A 150 -11.14 9.43 4.76
N TRP A 151 -11.00 8.86 3.55
CA TRP A 151 -10.43 7.53 3.37
C TRP A 151 -8.92 7.50 3.69
N TYR A 152 -8.21 8.57 3.34
CA TYR A 152 -6.80 8.71 3.71
C TYR A 152 -6.61 8.82 5.23
N LYS A 153 -7.48 9.58 5.92
CA LYS A 153 -7.39 9.74 7.39
C LYS A 153 -7.49 8.42 8.14
N ILE A 154 -8.33 7.50 7.67
CA ILE A 154 -8.51 6.19 8.30
C ILE A 154 -7.61 5.09 7.70
N ALA A 155 -6.87 5.40 6.63
CA ALA A 155 -5.98 4.46 5.98
C ALA A 155 -4.85 3.97 6.92
N VAL A 156 -4.41 2.75 6.71
CA VAL A 156 -3.09 2.30 7.14
C VAL A 156 -2.07 2.91 6.19
N ARG A 157 -1.18 3.76 6.70
CA ARG A 157 -0.17 4.45 5.89
C ARG A 157 1.22 3.99 6.29
N VAL A 158 1.95 3.47 5.33
CA VAL A 158 3.31 2.95 5.51
C VAL A 158 4.20 3.45 4.38
N ALA A 159 5.48 3.62 4.65
CA ALA A 159 6.43 4.03 3.63
C ALA A 159 7.78 3.34 3.77
N VAL A 160 8.45 3.17 2.64
CA VAL A 160 9.85 2.72 2.58
C VAL A 160 10.67 3.75 1.80
N GLY A 161 11.71 4.26 2.44
CA GLY A 161 12.77 5.03 1.82
C GLY A 161 13.89 4.11 1.33
N TYR A 162 14.42 4.39 0.17
CA TYR A 162 15.58 3.69 -0.36
C TYR A 162 16.69 4.68 -0.72
N GLY A 163 17.95 4.35 -0.39
CA GLY A 163 19.08 5.20 -0.73
C GLY A 163 18.99 6.61 -0.16
N ASP A 164 19.11 7.62 -1.00
CA ASP A 164 19.08 9.04 -0.61
C ASP A 164 17.66 9.62 -0.46
N SER A 165 16.66 8.78 -0.14
CA SER A 165 15.27 9.22 0.01
C SER A 165 15.10 10.33 1.05
N ASN A 166 14.15 11.25 0.80
CA ASN A 166 13.74 12.23 1.82
C ASN A 166 12.73 11.61 2.80
N ASP A 167 13.23 11.05 3.88
CA ASP A 167 12.41 10.43 4.91
C ASP A 167 11.44 11.40 5.61
N ASP A 168 11.69 12.69 5.61
CA ASP A 168 10.78 13.68 6.18
C ASP A 168 9.49 13.77 5.35
N VAL A 169 9.60 13.72 4.03
CA VAL A 169 8.44 13.62 3.12
C VAL A 169 7.66 12.32 3.36
N LEU A 170 8.37 11.22 3.57
CA LEU A 170 7.73 9.92 3.88
C LEU A 170 6.99 9.96 5.22
N ARG A 171 7.58 10.60 6.24
CA ARG A 171 6.93 10.83 7.55
C ARG A 171 5.72 11.74 7.43
N GLU A 172 5.79 12.79 6.60
CA GLU A 172 4.63 13.64 6.33
C GLU A 172 3.48 12.88 5.68
N PHE A 173 3.78 11.94 4.78
CA PHE A 173 2.79 11.07 4.15
C PHE A 173 2.20 10.08 5.16
N THR A 174 2.99 9.38 5.95
CA THR A 174 2.46 8.39 6.89
C THR A 174 1.76 9.03 8.08
N GLY A 175 2.24 10.20 8.53
CA GLY A 175 1.82 10.84 9.78
C GLY A 175 2.33 10.12 11.03
N ASN A 176 3.17 9.09 10.89
CA ASN A 176 3.77 8.32 11.98
C ASN A 176 5.16 7.84 11.58
N SER A 177 6.19 8.26 12.33
CA SER A 177 7.59 7.89 12.04
C SER A 177 7.88 6.40 12.17
N GLU A 178 7.10 5.69 12.98
CA GLU A 178 7.27 4.24 13.23
C GLU A 178 6.78 3.37 12.05
N THR A 179 6.06 3.96 11.10
CA THR A 179 5.62 3.30 9.87
C THR A 179 6.44 3.71 8.65
N VAL A 180 7.56 4.38 8.87
CA VAL A 180 8.57 4.68 7.84
C VAL A 180 9.79 3.82 8.10
N MET A 181 10.19 3.04 7.11
CA MET A 181 11.41 2.22 7.15
C MET A 181 12.36 2.70 6.06
N HIS A 182 13.65 2.49 6.28
CA HIS A 182 14.69 2.90 5.34
C HIS A 182 15.71 1.80 5.14
N THR A 183 16.21 1.65 3.90
CA THR A 183 17.29 0.73 3.57
C THR A 183 18.08 1.19 2.34
N ASP A 184 19.35 0.81 2.29
CA ASP A 184 20.24 0.96 1.13
C ASP A 184 20.48 -0.39 0.41
N ASP A 185 19.95 -1.49 0.94
CA ASP A 185 20.16 -2.83 0.39
C ASP A 185 18.91 -3.30 -0.40
N PRO A 186 19.06 -3.63 -1.70
CA PRO A 186 17.96 -4.14 -2.52
C PRO A 186 17.34 -5.44 -1.97
N LYS A 187 18.11 -6.29 -1.26
CA LYS A 187 17.56 -7.51 -0.65
C LYS A 187 16.68 -7.18 0.55
N GLU A 188 17.12 -6.24 1.38
CA GLU A 188 16.32 -5.75 2.49
C GLU A 188 15.07 -5.05 1.98
N LEU A 189 15.18 -4.21 0.94
CA LEU A 189 14.05 -3.54 0.31
C LEU A 189 12.94 -4.54 -0.06
N LYS A 190 13.30 -5.62 -0.75
CA LYS A 190 12.37 -6.69 -1.10
C LYS A 190 11.65 -7.27 0.13
N ASN A 191 12.41 -7.58 1.18
CA ASN A 191 11.87 -8.18 2.40
C ASN A 191 10.98 -7.18 3.16
N MET A 192 11.37 -5.91 3.21
CA MET A 192 10.58 -4.83 3.83
C MET A 192 9.24 -4.63 3.13
N ILE A 193 9.22 -4.51 1.80
CA ILE A 193 7.99 -4.36 1.02
C ILE A 193 7.03 -5.51 1.33
N ARG A 194 7.53 -6.75 1.27
CA ARG A 194 6.75 -7.94 1.58
C ARG A 194 6.21 -7.91 3.00
N PHE A 195 7.07 -7.70 3.99
CA PHE A 195 6.71 -7.71 5.40
C PHE A 195 5.68 -6.63 5.76
N ILE A 196 5.93 -5.39 5.33
CA ILE A 196 5.04 -4.26 5.57
C ILE A 196 3.68 -4.51 4.92
N THR A 197 3.66 -4.97 3.66
CA THR A 197 2.41 -5.21 2.93
C THR A 197 1.56 -6.26 3.63
N ILE A 198 2.14 -7.38 4.04
CA ILE A 198 1.41 -8.46 4.71
C ILE A 198 0.90 -7.99 6.09
N THR A 199 1.74 -7.33 6.88
CA THR A 199 1.37 -6.85 8.21
C THR A 199 0.27 -5.80 8.14
N SER A 200 0.41 -4.81 7.26
CA SER A 200 -0.59 -3.75 7.06
C SER A 200 -1.92 -4.29 6.55
N SER A 201 -1.87 -5.25 5.62
CA SER A 201 -3.08 -5.89 5.08
C SER A 201 -3.81 -6.71 6.15
N LYS A 202 -3.10 -7.39 7.05
CA LYS A 202 -3.70 -8.08 8.19
C LYS A 202 -4.40 -7.10 9.14
N VAL A 203 -3.76 -5.99 9.49
CA VAL A 203 -4.36 -4.95 10.34
C VAL A 203 -5.60 -4.37 9.69
N ALA A 204 -5.53 -3.98 8.43
CA ALA A 204 -6.67 -3.41 7.70
C ALA A 204 -7.84 -4.39 7.57
N SER A 205 -7.57 -5.67 7.31
CA SER A 205 -8.60 -6.71 7.14
C SER A 205 -9.27 -7.14 8.45
N GLN A 206 -8.62 -6.94 9.59
CA GLN A 206 -9.18 -7.25 10.91
C GLN A 206 -10.02 -6.10 11.48
N GLY A 207 -9.92 -4.91 10.90
CA GLY A 207 -10.72 -3.74 11.29
C GLY A 207 -12.20 -3.99 11.05
N SER A 208 -12.99 -4.01 12.12
CA SER A 208 -14.45 -4.00 12.06
C SER A 208 -14.89 -2.72 11.34
N GLY A 209 -15.83 -2.82 10.42
CA GLY A 209 -16.29 -1.78 9.52
C GLY A 209 -16.18 -0.34 10.02
N VAL A 210 -15.80 0.54 9.11
CA VAL A 210 -15.55 1.95 9.36
C VAL A 210 -16.78 2.61 10.02
N ASP A 211 -16.76 2.70 11.35
CA ASP A 211 -17.57 3.66 12.06
C ASP A 211 -16.86 5.01 11.99
N THR A 212 -17.21 5.80 10.98
CA THR A 212 -16.58 7.11 10.72
C THR A 212 -16.81 8.14 11.84
N SER A 213 -17.57 7.77 12.87
CA SER A 213 -17.95 8.66 13.96
C SER A 213 -17.11 8.50 15.23
N SER A 214 -16.29 7.45 15.38
CA SER A 214 -15.64 7.12 16.65
C SER A 214 -14.17 6.69 16.58
N THR A 215 -13.57 6.55 15.41
CA THR A 215 -12.14 6.17 15.28
C THR A 215 -11.25 7.41 15.24
N ASN A 216 -10.26 7.44 16.13
CA ASN A 216 -9.15 8.38 15.97
C ASN A 216 -8.53 8.15 14.58
N PRO A 217 -8.36 9.19 13.73
CA PRO A 217 -7.89 9.03 12.34
C PRO A 217 -6.60 8.23 12.19
N ASP A 218 -5.73 8.25 13.20
CA ASP A 218 -4.41 7.60 13.15
C ASP A 218 -4.37 6.20 13.80
N ASP A 219 -5.50 5.67 14.28
CA ASP A 219 -5.56 4.41 15.03
C ASP A 219 -5.06 3.20 14.21
N ASN A 220 -5.40 3.11 12.93
CA ASN A 220 -4.97 2.01 12.08
C ASN A 220 -3.47 2.06 11.74
N THR A 221 -2.93 3.26 11.53
CA THR A 221 -1.49 3.46 11.33
C THR A 221 -0.71 3.13 12.60
N GLN A 222 -1.21 3.53 13.78
CA GLN A 222 -0.58 3.17 15.06
C GLN A 222 -0.63 1.67 15.33
N LYS A 223 -1.75 1.00 15.12
CA LYS A 223 -1.84 -0.47 15.22
C LYS A 223 -0.84 -1.18 14.31
N THR A 224 -0.62 -0.63 13.13
CA THR A 224 0.38 -1.17 12.21
C THR A 224 1.80 -0.93 12.74
N ALA A 225 2.10 0.26 13.27
CA ALA A 225 3.38 0.53 13.91
C ALA A 225 3.67 -0.47 15.05
N ASP A 226 2.71 -0.67 15.94
CA ASP A 226 2.82 -1.64 17.03
C ASP A 226 3.04 -3.08 16.51
N ALA A 227 2.35 -3.46 15.42
CA ALA A 227 2.51 -4.79 14.83
C ALA A 227 3.88 -4.95 14.14
N LEU A 228 4.38 -3.91 13.47
CA LEU A 228 5.72 -3.91 12.87
C LEU A 228 6.82 -4.02 13.92
N GLN A 229 6.71 -3.29 15.02
CA GLN A 229 7.67 -3.36 16.13
C GLN A 229 7.69 -4.74 16.80
N ASN A 230 6.51 -5.30 17.09
CA ASN A 230 6.39 -6.60 17.75
C ASN A 230 6.91 -7.78 16.89
N GLN A 231 6.87 -7.65 15.56
CA GLN A 231 7.32 -8.67 14.61
C GLN A 231 8.71 -8.37 14.02
N GLY A 232 9.21 -7.16 14.15
CA GLY A 232 10.53 -6.72 13.62
C GLY A 232 11.72 -7.50 14.22
N GLY A 233 11.56 -8.09 15.42
CA GLY A 233 12.51 -9.04 15.97
C GLY A 233 12.66 -10.33 15.15
N ALA A 234 11.67 -10.68 14.31
CA ALA A 234 11.71 -11.89 13.48
C ALA A 234 12.46 -11.67 12.14
N LEU A 235 12.57 -10.43 11.65
CA LEU A 235 13.34 -10.12 10.44
C LEU A 235 14.85 -10.33 10.64
N ASN A 236 15.35 -10.05 11.85
CA ASN A 236 16.75 -10.25 12.19
C ASN A 236 17.10 -11.71 12.52
N ALA A 237 16.10 -12.57 12.75
CA ALA A 237 16.33 -13.98 13.11
C ALA A 237 16.37 -14.94 11.91
N SER A 238 15.96 -14.51 10.72
CA SER A 238 15.88 -15.37 9.52
C SER A 238 17.10 -15.28 8.59
N THR A 239 18.14 -14.55 8.98
CA THR A 239 19.40 -14.46 8.21
C THR A 239 20.41 -15.55 8.54
N ASP A 240 20.13 -16.44 9.51
CA ASP A 240 20.98 -17.55 9.90
C ASP A 240 20.35 -18.91 9.54
N GLU A 241 20.13 -19.21 8.27
CA GLU A 241 20.05 -20.61 7.84
C GLU A 241 21.37 -20.99 7.18
N PRO A 242 22.14 -21.94 7.77
CA PRO A 242 23.31 -22.49 7.11
C PRO A 242 22.89 -23.44 5.98
N TRP A 243 23.63 -23.40 4.91
CA TRP A 243 23.67 -24.18 3.66
C TRP A 243 23.19 -25.61 3.74
#